data_8292ca57b46edccd0d4316ed8021a1ba
#
_entry.id   8292ca57b46edccd0d4316ed8021a1ba
#
_cell.length_a   1.000
_cell.length_b   1.000
_cell.length_c   1.000
_cell.angle_alpha   90.00
_cell.angle_beta   90.00
_cell.angle_gamma   90.00
#
_symmetry.space_group_name_H-M   'P 1'
#
loop_
_entity.id
_entity.type
_entity.pdbx_description
1 polymer ?
#
loop_
_entity_poly.entity_id
_entity_poly.type
_entity_poly.pdbx_seq_one_letter_code
_entity_poly.pdbx_strand_id
1 'polypeptide(L)'
;MSDGPLIVQSDKTLLLDIDHPMSVECRRAIAPFAELERSPEHIHTYRLTPLGLWNARAAGHDAEQVIDTLIKYSRYAVPHSILIDVAETMSRYGRLRLEMDLSLIHI
;
A
#
# COMPACT_ATOMS: atom_id res chain seq x y z
N MET A 1 10.22 17.84 2.74
CA MET A 1 9.53 17.78 3.07
C MET A 1 8.37 17.65 2.58
N SER A 2 7.65 17.40 2.89
CA SER A 2 6.75 16.91 2.25
C SER A 2 5.49 17.58 2.33
N ASP A 3 4.96 17.95 1.27
CA ASP A 3 3.74 18.54 1.19
C ASP A 3 2.91 17.72 0.29
N GLY A 4 2.99 16.41 0.39
CA GLY A 4 2.29 15.46 -0.46
C GLY A 4 0.81 15.35 -0.14
N PRO A 5 0.03 14.73 -1.03
CA PRO A 5 -1.41 14.56 -0.85
C PRO A 5 -1.78 13.42 0.10
N LEU A 6 -0.82 12.60 0.49
CA LEU A 6 -1.10 11.37 1.23
C LEU A 6 -0.68 11.48 2.69
N ILE A 7 -1.52 10.98 3.58
CA ILE A 7 -1.18 10.86 5.00
C ILE A 7 -1.29 9.38 5.36
N VAL A 8 -0.18 8.80 5.79
CA VAL A 8 -0.12 7.38 6.15
C VAL A 8 -0.24 7.26 7.66
N GLN A 9 -1.23 6.50 8.13
CA GLN A 9 -1.46 6.32 9.55
C GLN A 9 -1.01 4.95 10.00
N SER A 10 -0.66 4.83 11.28
CA SER A 10 -0.11 3.58 11.81
C SER A 10 -1.11 2.43 11.83
N ASP A 11 -2.40 2.72 11.66
CA ASP A 11 -3.42 1.68 11.58
C ASP A 11 -3.62 1.16 10.15
N LYS A 12 -2.71 1.49 9.26
CA LYS A 12 -2.72 1.07 7.85
C LYS A 12 -3.75 1.82 7.02
N THR A 13 -4.25 2.92 7.51
CA THR A 13 -5.16 3.79 6.77
C THR A 13 -4.38 4.86 6.05
N LEU A 14 -4.75 5.11 4.81
CA LEU A 14 -4.15 6.16 4.00
C LEU A 14 -5.21 7.20 3.72
N LEU A 15 -4.92 8.45 4.04
CA LEU A 15 -5.82 9.56 3.73
C LEU A 15 -5.29 10.31 2.53
N LEU A 16 -6.11 10.42 1.51
CA LEU A 16 -5.71 11.10 0.27
C LEU A 16 -6.48 12.40 0.15
N ASP A 17 -5.75 13.51 0.12
CA ASP A 17 -6.32 14.84 -0.06
C ASP A 17 -6.57 15.04 -1.56
N ILE A 18 -7.83 14.90 -1.98
CA ILE A 18 -8.16 14.93 -3.40
C ILE A 18 -8.09 16.33 -3.99
N ASP A 19 -8.02 17.36 -3.16
CA ASP A 19 -7.85 18.72 -3.63
C ASP A 19 -6.40 19.07 -3.96
N HIS A 20 -5.47 18.20 -3.57
CA HIS A 20 -4.07 18.42 -3.83
C HIS A 20 -3.76 18.23 -5.32
N PRO A 21 -2.88 19.05 -5.90
CA PRO A 21 -2.53 18.91 -7.32
C PRO A 21 -2.01 17.54 -7.71
N MET A 22 -1.38 16.82 -6.78
CA MET A 22 -0.82 15.50 -7.06
C MET A 22 -1.76 14.36 -6.69
N SER A 23 -3.02 14.66 -6.37
CA SER A 23 -3.95 13.63 -5.89
C SER A 23 -4.21 12.54 -6.93
N VAL A 24 -4.37 12.91 -8.19
CA VAL A 24 -4.64 11.94 -9.25
C VAL A 24 -3.46 11.01 -9.45
N GLU A 25 -2.28 11.59 -9.47
CA GLU A 25 -1.05 10.83 -9.61
C GLU A 25 -0.87 9.87 -8.44
N CYS A 26 -1.09 10.36 -7.22
CA CYS A 26 -0.98 9.54 -6.03
C CYS A 26 -2.00 8.42 -6.02
N ARG A 27 -3.23 8.71 -6.38
CA ARG A 27 -4.29 7.70 -6.43
C ARG A 27 -3.92 6.56 -7.36
N ARG A 28 -3.37 6.89 -8.52
CA ARG A 28 -2.93 5.87 -9.46
C ARG A 28 -1.76 5.06 -8.91
N ALA A 29 -0.88 5.72 -8.19
CA ALA A 29 0.29 5.05 -7.64
C ALA A 29 -0.05 4.08 -6.53
N ILE A 30 -1.07 4.39 -5.70
CA ILE A 30 -1.44 3.51 -4.58
C ILE A 30 -2.50 2.49 -4.95
N ALA A 31 -3.19 2.67 -6.08
CA ALA A 31 -4.27 1.76 -6.47
C ALA A 31 -3.87 0.29 -6.50
N PRO A 32 -2.66 -0.08 -6.93
CA PRO A 32 -2.29 -1.50 -6.97
C PRO A 32 -2.28 -2.19 -5.60
N PHE A 33 -2.08 -1.44 -4.51
CA PHE A 33 -1.92 -2.07 -3.21
C PHE A 33 -2.82 -1.52 -2.12
N ALA A 34 -3.62 -0.52 -2.41
CA ALA A 34 -4.50 0.06 -1.41
C ALA A 34 -5.94 -0.03 -1.87
N GLU A 35 -6.85 -0.29 -0.93
CA GLU A 35 -8.27 -0.41 -1.23
C GLU A 35 -9.00 0.82 -0.76
N LEU A 36 -9.88 1.35 -1.59
CA LEU A 36 -10.68 2.51 -1.23
C LEU A 36 -11.76 2.10 -0.27
N GLU A 37 -11.76 2.70 0.92
CA GLU A 37 -12.79 2.43 1.91
C GLU A 37 -13.89 3.46 1.92
N ARG A 38 -13.53 4.72 1.85
CA ARG A 38 -14.50 5.82 1.88
C ARG A 38 -14.04 6.91 0.94
N SER A 39 -15.01 7.61 0.37
CA SER A 39 -14.68 8.69 -0.54
C SER A 39 -15.54 9.93 -0.26
N PRO A 40 -15.38 10.54 0.92
CA PRO A 40 -16.06 11.80 1.18
C PRO A 40 -15.51 12.89 0.29
N GLU A 41 -16.13 14.05 0.32
CA GLU A 41 -15.87 15.10 -0.68
C GLU A 41 -14.42 15.52 -0.86
N HIS A 42 -13.68 15.63 0.23
CA HIS A 42 -12.34 16.20 0.15
C HIS A 42 -11.22 15.23 0.49
N ILE A 43 -11.51 14.17 1.18
CA ILE A 43 -10.50 13.21 1.60
C ILE A 43 -11.01 11.81 1.37
N HIS A 44 -10.27 11.05 0.55
CA HIS A 44 -10.60 9.66 0.33
C HIS A 44 -9.78 8.81 1.29
N THR A 45 -10.41 7.83 1.90
CA THR A 45 -9.74 6.93 2.83
C THR A 45 -9.47 5.61 2.13
N TYR A 46 -8.21 5.22 2.11
CA TYR A 46 -7.77 3.94 1.57
C TYR A 46 -7.20 3.12 2.70
N ARG A 47 -7.11 1.84 2.50
CA ARG A 47 -6.51 0.95 3.49
C ARG A 47 -5.50 0.02 2.84
N LEU A 48 -4.37 -0.15 3.50
CA LEU A 48 -3.40 -1.16 3.11
C LEU A 48 -3.89 -2.49 3.66
N THR A 49 -4.13 -3.45 2.79
CA THR A 49 -4.57 -4.77 3.21
C THR A 49 -3.58 -5.81 2.73
N PRO A 50 -3.50 -6.96 3.41
CA PRO A 50 -2.64 -8.04 2.92
C PRO A 50 -2.99 -8.44 1.50
N LEU A 51 -4.28 -8.49 1.18
CA LEU A 51 -4.71 -8.85 -0.17
C LEU A 51 -4.23 -7.82 -1.19
N GLY A 52 -4.35 -6.54 -0.88
CA GLY A 52 -3.89 -5.48 -1.77
C GLY A 52 -2.39 -5.56 -2.00
N LEU A 53 -1.62 -5.79 -0.93
CA LEU A 53 -0.18 -5.93 -1.05
C LEU A 53 0.21 -7.18 -1.83
N TRP A 54 -0.51 -8.27 -1.63
CA TRP A 54 -0.26 -9.51 -2.37
C TRP A 54 -0.58 -9.32 -3.85
N ASN A 55 -1.68 -8.62 -4.16
CA ASN A 55 -2.03 -8.33 -5.55
C ASN A 55 -0.96 -7.48 -6.22
N ALA A 56 -0.42 -6.51 -5.50
CA ALA A 56 0.67 -5.69 -6.02
C ALA A 56 1.90 -6.54 -6.31
N ARG A 57 2.23 -7.46 -5.41
CA ARG A 57 3.37 -8.35 -5.61
C ARG A 57 3.16 -9.24 -6.82
N ALA A 58 1.95 -9.75 -6.99
CA ALA A 58 1.61 -10.60 -8.14
C ALA A 58 1.71 -9.82 -9.45
N ALA A 59 1.44 -8.52 -9.40
CA ALA A 59 1.52 -7.66 -10.58
C ALA A 59 2.95 -7.21 -10.90
N GLY A 60 3.93 -7.62 -10.08
CA GLY A 60 5.33 -7.28 -10.35
C GLY A 60 5.90 -6.17 -9.49
N HIS A 61 5.12 -5.64 -8.55
CA HIS A 61 5.64 -4.61 -7.64
C HIS A 61 6.27 -5.29 -6.43
N ASP A 62 7.38 -4.76 -5.95
CA ASP A 62 7.99 -5.32 -4.76
C ASP A 62 7.76 -4.37 -3.57
N ALA A 63 8.18 -4.80 -2.38
CA ALA A 63 7.98 -4.03 -1.17
C ALA A 63 8.67 -2.67 -1.25
N GLU A 64 9.84 -2.64 -1.87
CA GLU A 64 10.60 -1.40 -1.99
C GLU A 64 9.82 -0.38 -2.81
N GLN A 65 9.19 -0.79 -3.89
CA GLN A 65 8.39 0.10 -4.72
C GLN A 65 7.19 0.65 -3.95
N VAL A 66 6.51 -0.20 -3.18
CA VAL A 66 5.38 0.24 -2.38
C VAL A 66 5.83 1.24 -1.33
N ILE A 67 6.91 0.94 -0.63
CA ILE A 67 7.45 1.82 0.40
C ILE A 67 7.86 3.17 -0.20
N ASP A 68 8.55 3.14 -1.34
CA ASP A 68 8.98 4.36 -2.02
C ASP A 68 7.78 5.21 -2.41
N THR A 69 6.71 4.59 -2.88
CA THR A 69 5.50 5.31 -3.24
C THR A 69 4.88 5.99 -2.04
N LEU A 70 4.79 5.28 -0.92
CA LEU A 70 4.24 5.86 0.30
C LEU A 70 5.07 7.05 0.76
N ILE A 71 6.37 6.92 0.74
CA ILE A 71 7.25 7.99 1.18
C ILE A 71 7.17 9.19 0.21
N LYS A 72 7.12 8.90 -1.07
CA LYS A 72 7.11 9.96 -2.09
C LYS A 72 5.90 10.88 -1.97
N TYR A 73 4.73 10.31 -1.70
CA TYR A 73 3.50 11.10 -1.68
C TYR A 73 3.07 11.51 -0.29
N SER A 74 3.75 11.05 0.73
CA SER A 74 3.35 11.29 2.11
C SER A 74 3.61 12.74 2.52
N ARG A 75 2.65 13.33 3.23
CA ARG A 75 2.77 14.68 3.76
C ARG A 75 3.62 14.70 5.02
N TYR A 76 3.50 13.67 5.82
CA TYR A 76 4.26 13.51 7.05
C TYR A 76 5.10 12.25 6.96
N ALA A 77 5.98 12.06 7.92
CA ALA A 77 6.80 10.85 7.95
C ALA A 77 5.91 9.61 8.00
N VAL A 78 6.24 8.61 7.20
CA VAL A 78 5.51 7.35 7.21
C VAL A 78 5.86 6.60 8.50
N PRO A 79 4.85 6.12 9.27
CA PRO A 79 5.16 5.39 10.51
C PRO A 79 6.03 4.18 10.22
N HIS A 80 7.02 3.98 11.08
CA HIS A 80 7.96 2.89 10.90
C HIS A 80 7.27 1.53 10.89
N SER A 81 6.22 1.38 11.71
CA SER A 81 5.47 0.13 11.75
C SER A 81 4.83 -0.20 10.40
N ILE A 82 4.43 0.81 9.64
CA ILE A 82 3.84 0.57 8.31
C ILE A 82 4.91 0.05 7.36
N LEU A 83 6.11 0.60 7.42
CA LEU A 83 7.20 0.13 6.55
C LEU A 83 7.52 -1.34 6.83
N ILE A 84 7.55 -1.71 8.10
CA ILE A 84 7.80 -3.09 8.49
C ILE A 84 6.66 -3.98 8.04
N ASP A 85 5.42 -3.56 8.25
CA ASP A 85 4.24 -4.35 7.87
C ASP A 85 4.20 -4.62 6.37
N VAL A 86 4.50 -3.60 5.57
CA VAL A 86 4.52 -3.75 4.12
C VAL A 86 5.58 -4.76 3.72
N ALA A 87 6.79 -4.59 4.25
CA ALA A 87 7.90 -5.48 3.92
C ALA A 87 7.60 -6.92 4.31
N GLU A 88 7.09 -7.12 5.53
CA GLU A 88 6.78 -8.46 6.01
C GLU A 88 5.65 -9.11 5.23
N THR A 89 4.59 -8.36 4.97
CA THR A 89 3.43 -8.91 4.27
C THR A 89 3.80 -9.32 2.86
N MET A 90 4.54 -8.50 2.15
CA MET A 90 4.93 -8.83 0.79
C MET A 90 5.97 -9.95 0.75
N SER A 91 6.80 -10.03 1.77
CA SER A 91 7.73 -11.14 1.90
C SER A 91 6.99 -12.46 2.11
N ARG A 92 5.93 -12.42 2.93
CA ARG A 92 5.12 -13.61 3.15
C ARG A 92 4.41 -14.08 1.90
N TYR A 93 4.06 -13.17 1.01
CA TYR A 93 3.42 -13.57 -0.24
C TYR A 93 4.28 -14.60 -0.96
N GLY A 94 5.58 -14.34 -1.06
CA GLY A 94 6.49 -15.26 -1.71
C GLY A 94 6.50 -16.61 -1.03
N ARG A 95 6.53 -16.62 0.32
CA ARG A 95 6.52 -17.88 1.02
C ARG A 95 5.19 -18.60 0.89
N LEU A 96 4.09 -17.90 1.02
CA LEU A 96 2.78 -18.52 0.89
C LEU A 96 2.60 -19.14 -0.46
N ARG A 97 3.12 -18.49 -1.49
CA ARG A 97 3.03 -19.02 -2.83
C ARG A 97 3.78 -20.34 -2.94
N LEU A 98 4.96 -20.41 -2.35
CA LEU A 98 5.72 -21.65 -2.35
C LEU A 98 5.02 -22.74 -1.57
N GLU A 99 4.45 -22.39 -0.42
CA GLU A 99 3.71 -23.34 0.39
C GLU A 99 2.47 -23.84 -0.32
N MET A 100 1.80 -22.96 -1.04
CA MET A 100 0.62 -23.39 -1.78
C MET A 100 0.98 -24.35 -2.89
N ASP A 101 2.10 -24.13 -3.56
CA ASP A 101 2.56 -25.07 -4.56
C ASP A 101 2.83 -26.44 -3.96
N LEU A 102 3.46 -26.46 -2.80
CA LEU A 102 3.72 -27.71 -2.10
C LEU A 102 2.42 -28.36 -1.66
N SER A 103 1.47 -27.57 -1.19
CA SER A 103 0.17 -28.10 -0.79
C SER A 103 -0.54 -28.74 -1.95
N LEU A 104 -0.49 -28.14 -3.10
CA LEU A 104 -1.10 -28.71 -4.29
C LEU A 104 -0.47 -30.04 -4.65
N ILE A 105 0.82 -30.14 -4.45
CA ILE A 105 1.52 -31.41 -4.70
C ILE A 105 1.09 -32.47 -3.71
N HIS A 106 0.87 -32.08 -2.47
CA HIS A 106 0.49 -33.02 -1.43
C HIS A 106 -0.97 -33.41 -1.47
N ILE A 107 -1.79 -32.59 -2.04
CA ILE A 107 -3.20 -32.89 -2.14
C ILE A 107 -3.47 -33.74 -3.37
#